data_53bd9b704e6ed6d09401ef2ccf03d87f
#
_entry.id   53bd9b704e6ed6d09401ef2ccf03d87f
#
_cell.length_a   1.000
_cell.length_b   1.000
_cell.length_c   1.000
_cell.angle_alpha   90.00
_cell.angle_beta   90.00
_cell.angle_gamma   90.00
#
_symmetry.space_group_name_H-M   'P 1'
#
loop_
_entity.id
_entity.type
_entity.pdbx_description
1 polymer ?
#
loop_
_entity_poly.entity_id
_entity_poly.type
_entity_poly.pdbx_seq_one_letter_code
_entity_poly.pdbx_strand_id
1 'polypeptide(L)'
;MENIKDDRGYNQVWAETKSTRVRAQRRGDYMISQMAGGNEKSIMEIGCGIGSNCFYIAEKTGKKVLGTDLCQPFIDEANARYKLPNLRYDILDFNKAEQFKGETFDYIIGNGILHHLYHHLDSAFVNMHRLLSPGGKIIFLEPNIFNPYVYLIFSFAPLRKATHLEPDEMAFSKSFVTEKLLKAGFKNVKVEYKDFLLPGIPDALITPSVVIGDVLEKIPLLNKVSQSIFISAEK
;
A
#
# COMPACT_ATOMS: atom_id res chain seq x y z
N MET A 1 7.03 9.08 -21.12
CA MET A 1 6.13 7.98 -20.75
C MET A 1 4.72 8.42 -21.05
N GLU A 2 3.95 7.64 -21.79
CA GLU A 2 2.52 7.87 -21.92
C GLU A 2 1.88 7.75 -20.54
N ASN A 3 0.95 8.66 -20.24
CA ASN A 3 0.19 8.60 -18.99
C ASN A 3 -0.77 7.42 -19.07
N ILE A 4 -0.43 6.31 -18.44
CA ILE A 4 -1.35 5.17 -18.31
C ILE A 4 -2.42 5.57 -17.30
N LYS A 5 -3.66 5.55 -17.76
CA LYS A 5 -4.84 5.84 -16.94
C LYS A 5 -5.64 4.57 -16.74
N ASP A 6 -6.31 4.46 -15.61
CA ASP A 6 -7.31 3.42 -15.45
C ASP A 6 -8.49 3.68 -16.40
N ASP A 7 -9.23 2.63 -16.71
CA ASP A 7 -10.41 2.68 -17.58
C ASP A 7 -11.57 3.48 -16.97
N ARG A 8 -11.55 3.75 -15.66
CA ARG A 8 -12.51 4.60 -14.94
C ARG A 8 -12.11 6.08 -14.93
N GLY A 9 -10.86 6.41 -15.36
CA GLY A 9 -10.37 7.76 -15.51
C GLY A 9 -9.91 8.48 -14.24
N TYR A 10 -9.81 7.78 -13.10
CA TYR A 10 -9.39 8.36 -11.83
C TYR A 10 -7.89 8.19 -11.58
N ASN A 11 -7.39 6.98 -11.66
CA ASN A 11 -6.01 6.70 -11.33
C ASN A 11 -5.08 6.95 -12.51
N GLN A 12 -3.98 7.63 -12.24
CA GLN A 12 -2.93 7.91 -13.23
C GLN A 12 -1.59 7.46 -12.67
N VAL A 13 -0.75 6.92 -13.54
CA VAL A 13 0.66 6.71 -13.21
C VAL A 13 1.33 8.08 -13.14
N TRP A 14 1.71 8.50 -11.96
CA TRP A 14 2.46 9.74 -11.76
C TRP A 14 3.85 9.64 -12.35
N ALA A 15 4.35 10.75 -12.91
CA ALA A 15 5.72 10.83 -13.36
C ALA A 15 6.66 10.47 -12.19
N GLU A 16 7.56 9.52 -12.45
CA GLU A 16 8.52 9.08 -11.46
C GLU A 16 9.56 10.16 -11.20
N THR A 17 9.53 10.75 -10.02
CA THR A 17 10.56 11.67 -9.53
C THR A 17 11.53 10.91 -8.61
N LYS A 18 12.69 11.49 -8.33
CA LYS A 18 13.65 10.90 -7.39
C LYS A 18 13.04 10.75 -5.99
N SER A 19 12.28 11.74 -5.54
CA SER A 19 11.60 11.68 -4.23
C SER A 19 10.54 10.56 -4.16
N THR A 20 9.75 10.37 -5.21
CA THR A 20 8.75 9.29 -5.26
C THR A 20 9.42 7.92 -5.29
N ARG A 21 10.56 7.77 -5.98
CA ARG A 21 11.34 6.53 -6.00
C ARG A 21 11.93 6.21 -4.63
N VAL A 22 12.59 7.18 -3.99
CA VAL A 22 13.15 6.99 -2.63
C VAL A 22 12.04 6.64 -1.65
N ARG A 23 10.89 7.30 -1.76
CA ARG A 23 9.73 7.01 -0.91
C ARG A 23 9.20 5.58 -1.12
N ALA A 24 9.06 5.15 -2.37
CA ALA A 24 8.61 3.80 -2.70
C ALA A 24 9.58 2.73 -2.15
N GLN A 25 10.89 2.93 -2.32
CA GLN A 25 11.92 2.03 -1.77
C GLN A 25 11.85 1.95 -0.25
N ARG A 26 11.79 3.08 0.45
CA ARG A 26 11.67 3.10 1.93
C ARG A 26 10.43 2.36 2.43
N ARG A 27 9.30 2.52 1.74
CA ARG A 27 8.07 1.80 2.04
C ARG A 27 8.20 0.29 1.79
N GLY A 28 8.80 -0.09 0.68
CA GLY A 28 9.13 -1.49 0.38
C GLY A 28 10.06 -2.10 1.42
N ASP A 29 11.15 -1.42 1.80
CA ASP A 29 12.08 -1.86 2.84
C ASP A 29 11.37 -2.05 4.19
N TYR A 30 10.46 -1.13 4.52
CA TYR A 30 9.69 -1.23 5.75
C TYR A 30 8.74 -2.43 5.72
N MET A 31 8.06 -2.70 4.60
CA MET A 31 7.25 -3.90 4.42
C MET A 31 8.10 -5.17 4.57
N ILE A 32 9.26 -5.22 3.91
CA ILE A 32 10.18 -6.35 3.97
C ILE A 32 10.64 -6.61 5.41
N SER A 33 10.90 -5.56 6.19
CA SER A 33 11.34 -5.68 7.59
C SER A 33 10.32 -6.39 8.50
N GLN A 34 9.05 -6.45 8.08
CA GLN A 34 7.98 -7.13 8.83
C GLN A 34 7.81 -8.60 8.40
N MET A 35 8.55 -9.04 7.40
CA MET A 35 8.46 -10.40 6.86
C MET A 35 9.54 -11.30 7.48
N ALA A 36 9.19 -12.55 7.77
CA ALA A 36 10.16 -13.57 8.16
C ALA A 36 11.05 -13.98 6.98
N GLY A 37 12.25 -14.51 7.27
CA GLY A 37 13.12 -15.13 6.27
C GLY A 37 12.47 -16.34 5.58
N GLY A 38 13.14 -16.87 4.54
CA GLY A 38 12.70 -18.02 3.75
C GLY A 38 12.09 -17.59 2.40
N ASN A 39 12.55 -18.23 1.32
CA ASN A 39 12.11 -17.92 -0.05
C ASN A 39 10.83 -18.66 -0.42
N GLU A 40 10.45 -19.67 0.35
CA GLU A 40 9.24 -20.46 0.17
C GLU A 40 7.95 -19.69 0.50
N LYS A 41 8.09 -18.57 1.20
CA LYS A 41 6.97 -17.71 1.57
C LYS A 41 6.35 -17.01 0.35
N SER A 42 5.03 -16.89 0.35
CA SER A 42 4.24 -16.28 -0.72
C SER A 42 3.65 -14.94 -0.29
N ILE A 43 3.68 -13.99 -1.23
CA ILE A 43 3.18 -12.64 -1.05
C ILE A 43 2.13 -12.34 -2.11
N MET A 44 1.02 -11.73 -1.71
CA MET A 44 0.05 -11.11 -2.60
C MET A 44 0.05 -9.60 -2.38
N GLU A 45 0.22 -8.81 -3.42
CA GLU A 45 -0.02 -7.37 -3.37
C GLU A 45 -1.37 -7.05 -4.00
N ILE A 46 -2.20 -6.32 -3.25
CA ILE A 46 -3.50 -5.82 -3.70
C ILE A 46 -3.30 -4.38 -4.19
N GLY A 47 -3.84 -4.05 -5.37
CA GLY A 47 -3.67 -2.75 -5.99
C GLY A 47 -2.21 -2.48 -6.36
N CYS A 48 -1.59 -3.41 -7.07
CA CYS A 48 -0.16 -3.32 -7.41
C CYS A 48 0.16 -2.24 -8.46
N GLY A 49 -0.86 -1.63 -9.08
CA GLY A 49 -0.67 -0.70 -10.18
C GLY A 49 0.20 -1.29 -11.28
N ILE A 50 1.20 -0.54 -11.72
CA ILE A 50 2.17 -0.98 -12.75
C ILE A 50 3.24 -1.95 -12.22
N GLY A 51 3.12 -2.48 -10.99
CA GLY A 51 3.94 -3.58 -10.49
C GLY A 51 5.30 -3.23 -9.91
N SER A 52 5.66 -1.95 -9.79
CA SER A 52 7.01 -1.54 -9.33
C SER A 52 7.35 -2.00 -7.92
N ASN A 53 6.38 -1.96 -6.98
CA ASN A 53 6.58 -2.43 -5.60
C ASN A 53 6.68 -3.95 -5.53
N CYS A 54 5.83 -4.69 -6.26
CA CYS A 54 5.94 -6.14 -6.42
C CYS A 54 7.32 -6.56 -6.90
N PHE A 55 7.82 -5.91 -7.95
CA PHE A 55 9.15 -6.18 -8.51
C PHE A 55 10.24 -5.96 -7.46
N TYR A 56 10.22 -4.80 -6.80
CA TYR A 56 11.19 -4.48 -5.75
C TYR A 56 11.21 -5.52 -4.63
N ILE A 57 10.04 -5.91 -4.13
CA ILE A 57 9.92 -6.91 -3.06
C ILE A 57 10.37 -8.30 -3.54
N ALA A 58 9.94 -8.73 -4.74
CA ALA A 58 10.34 -10.02 -5.30
C ALA A 58 11.85 -10.13 -5.50
N GLU A 59 12.48 -9.07 -6.03
CA GLU A 59 13.93 -8.98 -6.23
C GLU A 59 14.70 -9.02 -4.90
N LYS A 60 14.27 -8.23 -3.92
CA LYS A 60 14.95 -8.13 -2.62
C LYS A 60 14.79 -9.34 -1.74
N THR A 61 13.66 -10.04 -1.82
CA THR A 61 13.33 -11.12 -0.89
C THR A 61 13.50 -12.51 -1.46
N GLY A 62 13.50 -12.66 -2.79
CA GLY A 62 13.43 -13.95 -3.47
C GLY A 62 12.10 -14.70 -3.28
N LYS A 63 11.11 -14.11 -2.55
CA LYS A 63 9.82 -14.72 -2.28
C LYS A 63 8.95 -14.74 -3.53
N LYS A 64 8.00 -15.67 -3.58
CA LYS A 64 6.97 -15.70 -4.63
C LYS A 64 6.02 -14.53 -4.44
N VAL A 65 5.89 -13.67 -5.45
CA VAL A 65 5.01 -12.49 -5.41
C VAL A 65 3.96 -12.58 -6.49
N LEU A 66 2.70 -12.37 -6.11
CA LEU A 66 1.57 -12.13 -6.99
C LEU A 66 1.12 -10.69 -6.82
N GLY A 67 1.31 -9.86 -7.85
CA GLY A 67 0.71 -8.53 -7.92
C GLY A 67 -0.69 -8.60 -8.52
N THR A 68 -1.66 -7.95 -7.89
CA THR A 68 -3.03 -7.90 -8.40
C THR A 68 -3.54 -6.48 -8.47
N ASP A 69 -4.28 -6.19 -9.54
CA ASP A 69 -4.95 -4.91 -9.73
C ASP A 69 -6.28 -5.12 -10.48
N LEU A 70 -7.20 -4.19 -10.34
CA LEU A 70 -8.48 -4.21 -11.07
C LEU A 70 -8.31 -3.73 -12.52
N CYS A 71 -7.30 -2.90 -12.78
CA CYS A 71 -7.09 -2.20 -14.03
C CYS A 71 -6.23 -3.01 -15.00
N GLN A 72 -6.82 -3.49 -16.09
CA GLN A 72 -6.10 -4.25 -17.13
C GLN A 72 -4.89 -3.49 -17.71
N PRO A 73 -4.97 -2.20 -18.07
CA PRO A 73 -3.82 -1.45 -18.55
C PRO A 73 -2.63 -1.43 -17.59
N PHE A 74 -2.87 -1.43 -16.27
CA PHE A 74 -1.80 -1.49 -15.27
C PHE A 74 -1.13 -2.86 -15.23
N ILE A 75 -1.92 -3.93 -15.31
CA ILE A 75 -1.40 -5.31 -15.36
C ILE A 75 -0.63 -5.58 -16.65
N ASP A 76 -1.09 -5.06 -17.77
CA ASP A 76 -0.39 -5.18 -19.06
C ASP A 76 0.98 -4.49 -18.99
N GLU A 77 1.06 -3.27 -18.43
CA GLU A 77 2.31 -2.56 -18.22
C GLU A 77 3.23 -3.27 -17.22
N ALA A 78 2.68 -3.79 -16.12
CA ALA A 78 3.44 -4.55 -15.13
C ALA A 78 4.10 -5.78 -15.77
N ASN A 79 3.34 -6.57 -16.54
CA ASN A 79 3.84 -7.73 -17.28
C ASN A 79 4.85 -7.38 -18.38
N ALA A 80 4.72 -6.21 -19.03
CA ALA A 80 5.66 -5.76 -20.02
C ALA A 80 7.01 -5.35 -19.40
N ARG A 81 6.96 -4.62 -18.28
CA ARG A 81 8.11 -3.93 -17.69
C ARG A 81 8.88 -4.76 -16.66
N TYR A 82 8.20 -5.52 -15.80
CA TYR A 82 8.80 -6.14 -14.63
C TYR A 82 8.65 -7.66 -14.66
N LYS A 83 9.76 -8.36 -14.92
CA LYS A 83 9.79 -9.83 -15.08
C LYS A 83 10.83 -10.45 -14.16
N LEU A 84 10.39 -11.38 -13.30
CA LEU A 84 11.24 -12.24 -12.50
C LEU A 84 10.63 -13.65 -12.44
N PRO A 85 11.43 -14.71 -12.27
CA PRO A 85 10.91 -16.09 -12.20
C PRO A 85 9.94 -16.31 -11.03
N ASN A 86 10.05 -15.50 -9.98
CA ASN A 86 9.24 -15.56 -8.75
C ASN A 86 8.14 -14.49 -8.70
N LEU A 87 7.87 -13.79 -9.81
CA LEU A 87 6.91 -12.70 -9.89
C LEU A 87 5.87 -12.95 -10.98
N ARG A 88 4.60 -12.81 -10.65
CA ARG A 88 3.49 -12.84 -11.60
C ARG A 88 2.49 -11.74 -11.30
N TYR A 89 1.72 -11.34 -12.30
CA TYR A 89 0.64 -10.36 -12.16
C TYR A 89 -0.66 -10.92 -12.70
N ASP A 90 -1.76 -10.53 -12.07
CA ASP A 90 -3.10 -10.97 -12.46
C ASP A 90 -4.14 -9.88 -12.19
N ILE A 91 -5.25 -9.92 -12.93
CA ILE A 91 -6.40 -9.07 -12.68
C ILE A 91 -7.21 -9.66 -11.55
N LEU A 92 -7.50 -8.80 -10.57
CA LEU A 92 -8.37 -9.16 -9.46
C LEU A 92 -9.25 -8.01 -9.05
N ASP A 93 -10.56 -8.24 -9.08
CA ASP A 93 -11.50 -7.49 -8.28
C ASP A 93 -11.54 -8.06 -6.86
N PHE A 94 -10.86 -7.39 -5.92
CA PHE A 94 -10.77 -7.89 -4.55
C PHE A 94 -12.14 -7.98 -3.85
N ASN A 95 -13.16 -7.29 -4.34
CA ASN A 95 -14.53 -7.44 -3.88
C ASN A 95 -15.17 -8.77 -4.33
N LYS A 96 -14.59 -9.43 -5.34
CA LYS A 96 -15.01 -10.74 -5.88
C LYS A 96 -14.00 -11.85 -5.58
N ALA A 97 -13.47 -11.89 -4.36
CA ALA A 97 -12.38 -12.79 -3.92
C ALA A 97 -12.67 -14.31 -4.07
N GLU A 98 -13.77 -14.71 -4.68
CA GLU A 98 -14.04 -16.09 -5.04
C GLU A 98 -13.08 -16.66 -6.11
N GLN A 99 -12.36 -15.79 -6.81
CA GLN A 99 -11.39 -16.15 -7.85
C GLN A 99 -10.18 -16.92 -7.28
N PHE A 100 -9.85 -16.76 -5.98
CA PHE A 100 -8.74 -17.47 -5.33
C PHE A 100 -9.22 -18.71 -4.55
N LYS A 101 -10.00 -19.60 -5.16
CA LYS A 101 -10.40 -20.86 -4.51
C LYS A 101 -9.17 -21.74 -4.32
N GLY A 102 -8.71 -21.83 -3.06
CA GLY A 102 -7.67 -22.78 -2.65
C GLY A 102 -6.25 -22.23 -2.56
N GLU A 103 -5.97 -21.01 -3.02
CA GLU A 103 -4.68 -20.35 -2.77
C GLU A 103 -4.66 -19.65 -1.41
N THR A 104 -3.53 -19.74 -0.71
CA THR A 104 -3.26 -18.98 0.52
C THR A 104 -1.91 -18.32 0.42
N PHE A 105 -1.76 -17.18 1.12
CA PHE A 105 -0.55 -16.37 1.13
C PHE A 105 -0.01 -16.20 2.54
N ASP A 106 1.30 -16.17 2.68
CA ASP A 106 1.93 -15.86 3.96
C ASP A 106 1.84 -14.36 4.28
N TYR A 107 1.84 -13.53 3.24
CA TYR A 107 1.69 -12.08 3.36
C TYR A 107 0.70 -11.54 2.34
N ILE A 108 -0.18 -10.65 2.78
CA ILE A 108 -0.99 -9.81 1.89
C ILE A 108 -0.57 -8.37 2.16
N ILE A 109 -0.16 -7.67 1.11
CA ILE A 109 0.40 -6.33 1.23
C ILE A 109 -0.33 -5.34 0.33
N GLY A 110 -0.13 -4.05 0.59
CA GLY A 110 -0.60 -3.00 -0.29
C GLY A 110 -0.05 -1.63 0.11
N ASN A 111 0.14 -0.78 -0.88
CA ASN A 111 0.69 0.56 -0.71
C ASN A 111 -0.28 1.61 -1.22
N GLY A 112 -1.14 2.12 -0.37
CA GLY A 112 -2.16 3.10 -0.75
C GLY A 112 -3.29 2.49 -1.56
N ILE A 113 -3.94 1.47 -1.05
CA ILE A 113 -5.05 0.76 -1.70
C ILE A 113 -6.29 0.63 -0.80
N LEU A 114 -6.12 0.51 0.53
CA LEU A 114 -7.28 0.32 1.41
C LEU A 114 -8.21 1.53 1.42
N HIS A 115 -7.68 2.73 1.17
CA HIS A 115 -8.49 3.95 1.12
C HIS A 115 -9.47 3.96 -0.07
N HIS A 116 -9.19 3.25 -1.17
CA HIS A 116 -10.15 2.99 -2.25
C HIS A 116 -11.23 1.97 -1.84
N LEU A 117 -10.95 1.14 -0.84
CA LEU A 117 -11.88 0.14 -0.32
C LEU A 117 -12.64 0.61 0.94
N TYR A 118 -12.62 1.91 1.25
CA TYR A 118 -13.12 2.47 2.51
C TYR A 118 -14.53 1.97 2.89
N HIS A 119 -15.46 1.98 1.95
CA HIS A 119 -16.83 1.52 2.17
C HIS A 119 -16.99 -0.01 2.18
N HIS A 120 -15.96 -0.74 1.78
CA HIS A 120 -15.94 -2.21 1.69
C HIS A 120 -14.89 -2.85 2.60
N LEU A 121 -14.30 -2.09 3.54
CA LEU A 121 -13.21 -2.57 4.40
C LEU A 121 -13.56 -3.81 5.21
N ASP A 122 -14.79 -3.90 5.75
CA ASP A 122 -15.20 -5.05 6.53
C ASP A 122 -15.13 -6.34 5.71
N SER A 123 -15.67 -6.33 4.49
CA SER A 123 -15.58 -7.48 3.57
C SER A 123 -14.16 -7.71 3.07
N ALA A 124 -13.40 -6.65 2.78
CA ALA A 124 -12.02 -6.75 2.34
C ALA A 124 -11.14 -7.43 3.42
N PHE A 125 -11.26 -7.04 4.68
CA PHE A 125 -10.49 -7.66 5.76
C PHE A 125 -10.91 -9.12 6.03
N VAL A 126 -12.19 -9.46 5.92
CA VAL A 126 -12.64 -10.85 5.99
C VAL A 126 -12.05 -11.68 4.84
N ASN A 127 -12.02 -11.14 3.62
CA ASN A 127 -11.39 -11.80 2.48
C ASN A 127 -9.89 -11.98 2.66
N MET A 128 -9.17 -10.95 3.14
CA MET A 128 -7.74 -11.05 3.45
C MET A 128 -7.48 -12.12 4.52
N HIS A 129 -8.27 -12.11 5.59
CA HIS A 129 -8.14 -13.10 6.65
C HIS A 129 -8.34 -14.53 6.12
N ARG A 130 -9.28 -14.75 5.21
CA ARG A 130 -9.51 -16.05 4.56
C ARG A 130 -8.32 -16.47 3.69
N LEU A 131 -7.77 -15.56 2.89
CA LEU A 131 -6.67 -15.81 1.96
C LEU A 131 -5.30 -15.96 2.64
N LEU A 132 -5.15 -15.54 3.89
CA LEU A 132 -3.91 -15.75 4.63
C LEU A 132 -3.77 -17.19 5.09
N SER A 133 -2.55 -17.71 5.00
CA SER A 133 -2.13 -18.94 5.67
C SER A 133 -2.23 -18.78 7.20
N PRO A 134 -2.35 -19.86 7.98
CA PRO A 134 -2.24 -19.78 9.44
C PRO A 134 -0.95 -19.07 9.87
N GLY A 135 -1.06 -18.03 10.71
CA GLY A 135 0.06 -17.18 11.12
C GLY A 135 0.55 -16.20 10.05
N GLY A 136 -0.14 -16.11 8.92
CA GLY A 136 0.14 -15.11 7.89
C GLY A 136 -0.21 -13.69 8.33
N LYS A 137 0.33 -12.70 7.65
CA LYS A 137 0.22 -11.27 8.03
C LYS A 137 -0.29 -10.41 6.88
N ILE A 138 -1.04 -9.37 7.25
CA ILE A 138 -1.25 -8.23 6.36
C ILE A 138 -0.24 -7.13 6.67
N ILE A 139 0.18 -6.37 5.62
CA ILE A 139 1.12 -5.26 5.75
C ILE A 139 0.72 -4.16 4.77
N PHE A 140 0.23 -3.02 5.28
CA PHE A 140 -0.26 -1.92 4.45
C PHE A 140 0.32 -0.57 4.86
N LEU A 141 0.46 0.34 3.88
CA LEU A 141 0.68 1.76 4.11
C LEU A 141 -0.49 2.55 3.53
N GLU A 142 -1.09 3.40 4.37
CA GLU A 142 -2.28 4.17 4.00
C GLU A 142 -2.19 5.64 4.41
N PRO A 143 -2.93 6.54 3.73
CA PRO A 143 -2.96 7.95 4.11
C PRO A 143 -3.44 8.16 5.54
N ASN A 144 -2.74 9.01 6.28
CA ASN A 144 -3.05 9.35 7.66
C ASN A 144 -3.90 10.61 7.74
N ILE A 145 -5.13 10.50 8.25
CA ILE A 145 -6.06 11.63 8.36
C ILE A 145 -5.57 12.76 9.29
N PHE A 146 -4.67 12.46 10.23
CA PHE A 146 -4.10 13.46 11.13
C PHE A 146 -2.96 14.29 10.51
N ASN A 147 -2.49 13.91 9.32
CA ASN A 147 -1.57 14.77 8.57
C ASN A 147 -2.34 15.97 7.99
N PRO A 148 -1.92 17.22 8.25
CA PRO A 148 -2.66 18.41 7.79
C PRO A 148 -2.85 18.47 6.27
N TYR A 149 -1.83 18.08 5.49
CA TYR A 149 -1.91 18.05 4.03
C TYR A 149 -2.89 16.97 3.55
N VAL A 150 -2.78 15.75 4.10
CA VAL A 150 -3.72 14.65 3.79
C VAL A 150 -5.14 15.04 4.18
N TYR A 151 -5.33 15.59 5.38
CA TYR A 151 -6.64 16.07 5.84
C TYR A 151 -7.26 17.06 4.85
N LEU A 152 -6.51 18.04 4.39
CA LEU A 152 -7.02 19.05 3.45
C LEU A 152 -7.43 18.44 2.10
N ILE A 153 -6.58 17.57 1.52
CA ILE A 153 -6.87 16.97 0.20
C ILE A 153 -8.04 15.97 0.25
N PHE A 154 -8.23 15.27 1.38
CA PHE A 154 -9.34 14.32 1.52
C PHE A 154 -10.65 14.97 1.99
N SER A 155 -10.61 16.17 2.61
CA SER A 155 -11.79 16.83 3.18
C SER A 155 -12.33 17.98 2.32
N PHE A 156 -11.52 18.59 1.45
CA PHE A 156 -11.89 19.80 0.73
C PHE A 156 -12.18 19.50 -0.75
N ALA A 157 -13.46 19.59 -1.16
CA ALA A 157 -13.90 19.17 -2.48
C ALA A 157 -13.08 19.72 -3.67
N PRO A 158 -12.65 21.01 -3.71
CA PRO A 158 -11.79 21.52 -4.77
C PRO A 158 -10.42 20.83 -4.82
N LEU A 159 -9.84 20.51 -3.65
CA LEU A 159 -8.54 19.84 -3.57
C LEU A 159 -8.65 18.37 -3.93
N ARG A 160 -9.71 17.67 -3.50
CA ARG A 160 -10.02 16.31 -3.95
C ARG A 160 -10.02 16.21 -5.47
N LYS A 161 -10.76 17.13 -6.12
CA LYS A 161 -10.84 17.19 -7.59
C LYS A 161 -9.47 17.47 -8.23
N ALA A 162 -8.71 18.40 -7.68
CA ALA A 162 -7.37 18.75 -8.19
C ALA A 162 -6.35 17.63 -8.04
N THR A 163 -6.51 16.76 -7.05
CA THR A 163 -5.66 15.59 -6.80
C THR A 163 -6.20 14.30 -7.39
N HIS A 164 -7.30 14.36 -8.16
CA HIS A 164 -7.95 13.22 -8.81
C HIS A 164 -8.38 12.10 -7.85
N LEU A 165 -8.69 12.42 -6.60
CA LEU A 165 -9.23 11.45 -5.65
C LEU A 165 -10.63 11.00 -6.09
N GLU A 166 -10.89 9.70 -5.99
CA GLU A 166 -12.22 9.15 -6.19
C GLU A 166 -13.18 9.66 -5.11
N PRO A 167 -14.50 9.78 -5.41
CA PRO A 167 -15.48 10.31 -4.45
C PRO A 167 -15.50 9.59 -3.11
N ASP A 168 -15.25 8.28 -3.13
CA ASP A 168 -15.38 7.38 -1.97
C ASP A 168 -14.07 7.13 -1.22
N GLU A 169 -12.96 7.69 -1.69
CA GLU A 169 -11.67 7.55 -0.99
C GLU A 169 -11.64 8.34 0.31
N MET A 170 -11.13 7.72 1.37
CA MET A 170 -11.00 8.32 2.70
C MET A 170 -9.68 7.96 3.37
N ALA A 171 -9.02 8.95 3.98
CA ALA A 171 -7.84 8.70 4.81
C ALA A 171 -8.22 8.07 6.16
N PHE A 172 -7.30 7.34 6.76
CA PHE A 172 -7.55 6.56 7.97
C PHE A 172 -7.02 7.22 9.25
N SER A 173 -7.74 6.99 10.35
CA SER A 173 -7.16 7.11 11.69
C SER A 173 -6.67 5.75 12.18
N LYS A 174 -5.69 5.76 13.08
CA LYS A 174 -5.16 4.55 13.72
C LYS A 174 -6.27 3.77 14.43
N SER A 175 -7.13 4.44 15.20
CA SER A 175 -8.23 3.80 15.94
C SER A 175 -9.23 3.11 15.02
N PHE A 176 -9.63 3.80 13.94
CA PHE A 176 -10.59 3.26 12.98
C PHE A 176 -10.12 1.95 12.35
N VAL A 177 -8.90 1.93 11.80
CA VAL A 177 -8.39 0.72 11.14
C VAL A 177 -8.12 -0.40 12.13
N THR A 178 -7.66 -0.08 13.35
CA THR A 178 -7.45 -1.06 14.42
C THR A 178 -8.75 -1.77 14.80
N GLU A 179 -9.83 -1.02 15.00
CA GLU A 179 -11.16 -1.57 15.31
C GLU A 179 -11.65 -2.52 14.21
N LYS A 180 -11.54 -2.09 12.95
CA LYS A 180 -11.96 -2.90 11.79
C LYS A 180 -11.19 -4.22 11.69
N LEU A 181 -9.88 -4.19 11.90
CA LEU A 181 -9.05 -5.40 11.88
C LEU A 181 -9.38 -6.37 13.01
N LEU A 182 -9.53 -5.86 14.23
CA LEU A 182 -9.93 -6.70 15.38
C LEU A 182 -11.30 -7.35 15.13
N LYS A 183 -12.26 -6.60 14.58
CA LYS A 183 -13.58 -7.13 14.23
C LYS A 183 -13.51 -8.23 13.17
N ALA A 184 -12.56 -8.14 12.22
CA ALA A 184 -12.34 -9.16 11.21
C ALA A 184 -11.56 -10.39 11.71
N GLY A 185 -11.17 -10.43 12.98
CA GLY A 185 -10.50 -11.58 13.63
C GLY A 185 -8.97 -11.52 13.60
N PHE A 186 -8.37 -10.43 13.12
CA PHE A 186 -6.93 -10.25 13.17
C PHE A 186 -6.41 -10.05 14.59
N LYS A 187 -5.20 -10.53 14.84
CA LYS A 187 -4.47 -10.44 16.12
C LYS A 187 -3.19 -9.63 15.94
N ASN A 188 -2.55 -9.29 17.04
CA ASN A 188 -1.27 -8.56 17.05
C ASN A 188 -1.29 -7.31 16.14
N VAL A 189 -2.45 -6.60 16.15
CA VAL A 189 -2.66 -5.41 15.32
C VAL A 189 -1.72 -4.30 15.75
N LYS A 190 -0.83 -3.89 14.85
CA LYS A 190 0.12 -2.82 15.05
C LYS A 190 -0.11 -1.74 14.00
N VAL A 191 -0.33 -0.51 14.43
CA VAL A 191 -0.49 0.65 13.55
C VAL A 191 0.49 1.72 13.98
N GLU A 192 1.40 2.12 13.11
CA GLU A 192 2.45 3.09 13.38
C GLU A 192 2.30 4.29 12.45
N TYR A 193 2.67 5.45 12.92
CA TYR A 193 2.75 6.67 12.13
C TYR A 193 4.11 6.71 11.41
N LYS A 194 4.10 6.84 10.08
CA LYS A 194 5.29 6.72 9.24
C LYS A 194 5.25 7.67 8.05
N ASP A 195 6.46 7.92 7.53
CA ASP A 195 6.69 8.62 6.28
C ASP A 195 6.41 10.13 6.35
N PHE A 196 7.50 10.89 6.46
CA PHE A 196 7.50 12.35 6.38
C PHE A 196 8.01 12.88 5.03
N LEU A 197 8.46 11.99 4.13
CA LEU A 197 8.98 12.40 2.84
C LEU A 197 7.85 12.76 1.88
N LEU A 198 7.69 14.05 1.59
CA LEU A 198 6.70 14.53 0.63
C LEU A 198 7.07 14.11 -0.80
N PRO A 199 6.08 13.74 -1.63
CA PRO A 199 6.32 13.54 -3.05
C PRO A 199 6.67 14.86 -3.73
N GLY A 200 7.52 14.80 -4.79
CA GLY A 200 7.79 15.95 -5.65
C GLY A 200 8.68 17.06 -5.05
N ILE A 201 9.32 16.82 -3.89
CA ILE A 201 10.28 17.81 -3.35
C ILE A 201 11.57 17.85 -4.20
N PRO A 202 12.29 18.98 -4.20
CA PRO A 202 13.59 19.13 -4.86
C PRO A 202 14.59 18.07 -4.36
N ASP A 203 15.42 17.56 -5.26
CA ASP A 203 16.38 16.48 -4.98
C ASP A 203 17.31 16.79 -3.80
N ALA A 204 17.76 18.04 -3.67
CA ALA A 204 18.63 18.49 -2.57
C ALA A 204 17.96 18.35 -1.18
N LEU A 205 16.64 18.36 -1.12
CA LEU A 205 15.87 18.26 0.13
C LEU A 205 15.51 16.82 0.50
N ILE A 206 15.71 15.84 -0.37
CA ILE A 206 15.32 14.44 -0.10
C ILE A 206 16.06 13.90 1.13
N THR A 207 17.39 13.93 1.11
CA THR A 207 18.19 13.39 2.23
C THR A 207 17.91 14.12 3.56
N PRO A 208 17.92 15.46 3.63
CA PRO A 208 17.52 16.16 4.86
C PRO A 208 16.11 15.78 5.33
N SER A 209 15.13 15.68 4.44
CA SER A 209 13.76 15.31 4.79
C SER A 209 13.66 13.90 5.34
N VAL A 210 14.43 12.96 4.79
CA VAL A 210 14.49 11.58 5.31
C VAL A 210 15.05 11.57 6.72
N VAL A 211 16.21 12.21 6.95
CA VAL A 211 16.85 12.22 8.25
C VAL A 211 15.97 12.89 9.32
N ILE A 212 15.39 14.03 9.00
CA ILE A 212 14.45 14.72 9.89
C ILE A 212 13.21 13.84 10.13
N GLY A 213 12.67 13.24 9.09
CA GLY A 213 11.51 12.35 9.17
C GLY A 213 11.76 11.16 10.11
N ASP A 214 12.92 10.50 10.00
CA ASP A 214 13.31 9.38 10.84
C ASP A 214 13.43 9.76 12.34
N VAL A 215 13.76 11.01 12.62
CA VAL A 215 13.76 11.57 13.99
C VAL A 215 12.32 11.86 14.44
N LEU A 216 11.53 12.54 13.62
CA LEU A 216 10.15 12.90 13.93
C LEU A 216 9.26 11.66 14.19
N GLU A 217 9.49 10.56 13.46
CA GLU A 217 8.78 9.29 13.67
C GLU A 217 8.97 8.72 15.09
N LYS A 218 10.08 9.06 15.78
CA LYS A 218 10.40 8.59 17.13
C LYS A 218 9.86 9.49 18.23
N ILE A 219 9.42 10.71 17.89
CA ILE A 219 8.94 11.68 18.87
C ILE A 219 7.43 11.56 19.04
N PRO A 220 6.93 11.14 20.22
CA PRO A 220 5.50 11.10 20.52
C PRO A 220 4.83 12.45 20.22
N LEU A 221 3.61 12.41 19.71
CA LEU A 221 2.79 13.51 19.23
C LEU A 221 3.24 14.08 17.87
N LEU A 222 4.54 14.31 17.62
CA LEU A 222 5.02 14.77 16.31
C LEU A 222 4.85 13.68 15.24
N ASN A 223 5.04 12.42 15.59
CA ASN A 223 4.82 11.31 14.67
C ASN A 223 3.37 11.24 14.15
N LYS A 224 2.39 11.73 14.93
CA LYS A 224 0.97 11.72 14.53
C LYS A 224 0.67 12.51 13.25
N VAL A 225 1.53 13.48 12.90
CA VAL A 225 1.36 14.27 11.68
C VAL A 225 2.15 13.71 10.48
N SER A 226 2.67 12.48 10.57
CA SER A 226 3.25 11.79 9.42
C SER A 226 2.23 11.61 8.30
N GLN A 227 2.68 11.42 7.07
CA GLN A 227 1.78 11.31 5.92
C GLN A 227 1.00 10.01 5.87
N SER A 228 1.58 8.95 6.44
CA SER A 228 1.03 7.61 6.34
C SER A 228 0.90 6.94 7.70
N ILE A 229 -0.04 6.02 7.80
CA ILE A 229 -0.03 4.98 8.82
C ILE A 229 0.46 3.68 8.20
N PHE A 230 1.30 3.00 8.94
CA PHE A 230 1.76 1.67 8.63
C PHE A 230 0.97 0.66 9.47
N ILE A 231 0.38 -0.32 8.81
CA ILE A 231 -0.55 -1.27 9.39
C ILE A 231 0.04 -2.66 9.25
N SER A 232 0.15 -3.41 10.33
CA SER A 232 0.42 -4.85 10.29
C SER A 232 -0.48 -5.60 11.25
N ALA A 233 -0.95 -6.79 10.87
CA ALA A 233 -1.77 -7.64 11.70
C ALA A 233 -1.63 -9.10 11.28
N GLU A 234 -1.85 -10.02 12.22
CA GLU A 234 -1.70 -11.46 12.04
C GLU A 234 -3.06 -12.16 12.02
N LYS A 235 -3.15 -13.22 11.22
CA LYS A 235 -4.31 -14.12 11.21
C LYS A 235 -4.38 -14.96 12.48
#